data_a4639ca09e1c0116e5f40474202572b7
#
_entry.id   a4639ca09e1c0116e5f40474202572b7
#
_cell.length_a   1.000
_cell.length_b   1.000
_cell.length_c   1.000
_cell.angle_alpha   90.00
_cell.angle_beta   90.00
_cell.angle_gamma   90.00
#
_symmetry.space_group_name_H-M   'P 1'
#
loop_
_entity.id
_entity.type
_entity.pdbx_description
1 polymer ?
#
loop_
_entity_poly.entity_id
_entity_poly.type
_entity_poly.pdbx_seq_one_letter_code
_entity_poly.pdbx_strand_id
1 'polypeptide(L)'
;MSEEMMSTKEVAKYLSIHEKQVYALIKSKKIPSTRVTGKWVFPKKLIDEWIDSSAKGGLEQAKRKSRKIEGAFLASGSNDPILDMLHTYMKKSYPEFYIFSANTGSTDGLKALNMGYTDIAWSHLFDPKTNEYNIPFLSTYLPQRKPVVVNLFLRDLGFVVAAKNPLNIRGFEDLAQKKVRFINRQNGSGTRILLDHHLKRLRISPSKVNGYEKEVYTHFEVGLSILSKEADVGIATIAVSKLLGLPFIPIIQESFDMILDQSTFFEKGIQAFIEILNSQEFRNRVERLGSYDFKNSGKVLYSRK
;
A
#
# COMPACT_ATOMS: atom_id res chain seq x y z
N MET A 1 31.93 -29.32 -7.44
CA MET A 1 32.88 -28.43 -6.73
C MET A 1 32.51 -28.46 -5.25
N SER A 2 33.42 -28.93 -4.35
CA SER A 2 33.15 -28.95 -2.91
C SER A 2 33.03 -27.49 -2.43
N GLU A 3 31.91 -27.16 -1.78
CA GLU A 3 31.78 -25.84 -1.12
C GLU A 3 32.91 -25.69 -0.05
N GLU A 4 33.64 -24.61 -0.15
CA GLU A 4 34.72 -24.28 0.80
C GLU A 4 34.10 -23.92 2.16
N MET A 5 34.39 -24.72 3.18
CA MET A 5 33.90 -24.54 4.55
C MET A 5 34.98 -23.90 5.42
N MET A 6 34.63 -22.83 6.08
CA MET A 6 35.52 -22.14 7.01
C MET A 6 35.18 -22.50 8.47
N SER A 7 36.25 -22.62 9.30
CA SER A 7 36.13 -22.69 10.76
C SER A 7 35.90 -21.31 11.35
N THR A 8 35.56 -21.23 12.64
CA THR A 8 35.44 -19.93 13.38
C THR A 8 36.67 -19.06 13.27
N LYS A 9 37.90 -19.67 13.35
CA LYS A 9 39.18 -18.96 13.23
C LYS A 9 39.39 -18.42 11.82
N GLU A 10 39.03 -19.18 10.79
CA GLU A 10 39.20 -18.77 9.40
C GLU A 10 38.17 -17.65 9.05
N VAL A 11 36.93 -17.73 9.53
CA VAL A 11 35.96 -16.63 9.37
C VAL A 11 36.43 -15.37 10.10
N ALA A 12 36.96 -15.49 11.32
CA ALA A 12 37.50 -14.35 12.05
C ALA A 12 38.62 -13.65 11.27
N LYS A 13 39.53 -14.44 10.69
CA LYS A 13 40.60 -13.93 9.82
C LYS A 13 40.04 -13.32 8.54
N TYR A 14 39.09 -13.98 7.91
CA TYR A 14 38.44 -13.53 6.65
C TYR A 14 37.71 -12.19 6.81
N LEU A 15 37.00 -12.02 7.92
CA LEU A 15 36.26 -10.80 8.26
C LEU A 15 37.15 -9.73 8.93
N SER A 16 38.46 -10.02 9.21
CA SER A 16 39.37 -9.16 9.96
C SER A 16 38.82 -8.73 11.33
N ILE A 17 38.19 -9.68 12.06
CA ILE A 17 37.65 -9.48 13.41
C ILE A 17 38.18 -10.54 14.38
N HIS A 18 38.01 -10.32 15.69
CA HIS A 18 38.37 -11.33 16.69
C HIS A 18 37.35 -12.48 16.75
N GLU A 19 37.82 -13.71 17.02
CA GLU A 19 36.96 -14.91 17.18
C GLU A 19 35.80 -14.68 18.18
N LYS A 20 36.05 -13.91 19.25
CA LYS A 20 35.05 -13.54 20.23
C LYS A 20 33.85 -12.79 19.59
N GLN A 21 34.11 -11.97 18.58
CA GLN A 21 33.06 -11.25 17.83
C GLN A 21 32.28 -12.21 16.92
N VAL A 22 32.96 -13.21 16.32
CA VAL A 22 32.27 -14.25 15.55
C VAL A 22 31.28 -15.02 16.44
N TYR A 23 31.69 -15.40 17.65
CA TYR A 23 30.80 -16.06 18.62
C TYR A 23 29.63 -15.17 19.03
N ALA A 24 29.83 -13.85 19.17
CA ALA A 24 28.75 -12.92 19.45
C ALA A 24 27.75 -12.85 18.27
N LEU A 25 28.21 -12.85 17.02
CA LEU A 25 27.37 -12.91 15.82
C LEU A 25 26.58 -14.22 15.73
N ILE A 26 27.20 -15.34 16.06
CA ILE A 26 26.53 -16.65 16.14
C ILE A 26 25.41 -16.62 17.20
N LYS A 27 25.74 -16.17 18.41
CA LYS A 27 24.78 -16.09 19.53
C LYS A 27 23.56 -15.21 19.19
N SER A 28 23.79 -14.12 18.47
CA SER A 28 22.72 -13.21 18.00
C SER A 28 22.06 -13.66 16.70
N LYS A 29 22.42 -14.81 16.13
CA LYS A 29 21.94 -15.35 14.85
C LYS A 29 22.09 -14.37 13.68
N LYS A 30 23.14 -13.58 13.69
CA LYS A 30 23.42 -12.54 12.68
C LYS A 30 24.42 -12.97 11.60
N ILE A 31 25.02 -14.14 11.70
CA ILE A 31 25.98 -14.68 10.71
C ILE A 31 25.53 -16.07 10.23
N PRO A 32 25.59 -16.37 8.91
CA PRO A 32 25.29 -17.69 8.39
C PRO A 32 26.27 -18.72 8.97
N SER A 33 25.77 -19.67 9.72
CA SER A 33 26.58 -20.70 10.36
C SER A 33 25.79 -21.96 10.61
N THR A 34 26.46 -23.11 10.60
CA THR A 34 25.87 -24.38 10.99
C THR A 34 26.82 -25.14 11.93
N ARG A 35 26.30 -26.13 12.65
CA ARG A 35 27.09 -26.93 13.59
C ARG A 35 27.25 -28.34 13.08
N VAL A 36 28.46 -28.75 12.81
CA VAL A 36 28.81 -30.11 12.36
C VAL A 36 29.73 -30.76 13.39
N THR A 37 29.37 -31.94 13.89
CA THR A 37 30.11 -32.67 14.92
C THR A 37 30.57 -31.83 16.11
N GLY A 38 29.67 -30.89 16.54
CA GLY A 38 29.96 -30.01 17.67
C GLY A 38 30.77 -28.73 17.36
N LYS A 39 31.31 -28.60 16.15
CA LYS A 39 32.08 -27.43 15.71
C LYS A 39 31.25 -26.52 14.81
N TRP A 40 31.43 -25.21 14.93
CA TRP A 40 30.81 -24.23 14.02
C TRP A 40 31.56 -24.22 12.70
N VAL A 41 30.81 -24.28 11.60
CA VAL A 41 31.32 -24.18 10.23
C VAL A 41 30.52 -23.16 9.43
N PHE A 42 31.20 -22.54 8.50
CA PHE A 42 30.66 -21.41 7.73
C PHE A 42 30.93 -21.67 6.24
N PRO A 43 29.90 -21.91 5.43
CA PRO A 43 30.08 -21.98 3.98
C PRO A 43 30.57 -20.62 3.47
N LYS A 44 31.72 -20.58 2.83
CA LYS A 44 32.35 -19.33 2.36
C LYS A 44 31.41 -18.54 1.46
N LYS A 45 30.75 -19.21 0.54
CA LYS A 45 29.76 -18.60 -0.35
C LYS A 45 28.66 -17.86 0.40
N LEU A 46 28.11 -18.45 1.47
CA LEU A 46 27.08 -17.81 2.29
C LEU A 46 27.63 -16.62 3.10
N ILE A 47 28.90 -16.66 3.49
CA ILE A 47 29.55 -15.52 4.14
C ILE A 47 29.73 -14.37 3.13
N ASP A 48 30.14 -14.65 1.91
CA ASP A 48 30.28 -13.65 0.85
C ASP A 48 28.93 -12.99 0.52
N GLU A 49 27.89 -13.80 0.32
CA GLU A 49 26.52 -13.32 0.10
C GLU A 49 26.00 -12.47 1.28
N TRP A 50 26.34 -12.86 2.50
CA TRP A 50 25.97 -12.12 3.72
C TRP A 50 26.70 -10.77 3.81
N ILE A 51 28.01 -10.72 3.50
CA ILE A 51 28.78 -9.47 3.43
C ILE A 51 28.15 -8.54 2.40
N ASP A 52 27.93 -9.03 1.18
CA ASP A 52 27.35 -8.26 0.08
C ASP A 52 25.95 -7.72 0.43
N SER A 53 25.10 -8.55 1.01
CA SER A 53 23.75 -8.13 1.41
C SER A 53 23.77 -7.11 2.54
N SER A 54 24.68 -7.30 3.51
CA SER A 54 24.86 -6.37 4.63
C SER A 54 25.42 -5.02 4.17
N ALA A 55 26.39 -5.04 3.26
CA ALA A 55 26.97 -3.83 2.67
C ALA A 55 25.94 -3.06 1.82
N LYS A 56 25.19 -3.77 0.96
CA LYS A 56 24.11 -3.18 0.16
C LYS A 56 23.02 -2.58 1.05
N GLY A 57 22.61 -3.29 2.11
CA GLY A 57 21.62 -2.78 3.07
C GLY A 57 22.09 -1.51 3.79
N GLY A 58 23.35 -1.46 4.19
CA GLY A 58 23.97 -0.27 4.80
C GLY A 58 24.06 0.91 3.83
N LEU A 59 24.43 0.66 2.58
CA LEU A 59 24.49 1.67 1.52
C LEU A 59 23.11 2.24 1.20
N GLU A 60 22.11 1.39 1.09
CA GLU A 60 20.72 1.82 0.85
C GLU A 60 20.16 2.62 2.04
N GLN A 61 20.48 2.22 3.27
CA GLN A 61 20.13 3.01 4.46
C GLN A 61 20.81 4.38 4.48
N ALA A 62 22.10 4.45 4.12
CA ALA A 62 22.82 5.71 4.02
C ALA A 62 22.26 6.61 2.91
N LYS A 63 21.94 6.07 1.74
CA LYS A 63 21.27 6.79 0.65
C LYS A 63 19.89 7.31 1.05
N ARG A 64 19.11 6.53 1.80
CA ARG A 64 17.83 6.97 2.34
C ARG A 64 17.98 8.11 3.31
N LYS A 65 18.92 8.01 4.27
CA LYS A 65 19.20 9.09 5.23
C LYS A 65 19.64 10.39 4.55
N SER A 66 20.46 10.30 3.49
CA SER A 66 20.92 11.48 2.76
C SER A 66 19.85 12.15 1.89
N ARG A 67 18.77 11.43 1.54
CA ARG A 67 17.61 11.96 0.80
C ARG A 67 16.48 12.45 1.70
N LYS A 68 16.51 12.12 2.98
CA LYS A 68 15.44 12.42 3.92
C LYS A 68 15.54 13.88 4.37
N ILE A 69 14.56 14.67 3.99
CA ILE A 69 14.33 15.98 4.60
C ILE A 69 13.68 15.70 5.95
N GLU A 70 14.24 16.26 7.02
CA GLU A 70 13.71 16.09 8.37
C GLU A 70 12.25 16.54 8.42
N GLY A 71 11.39 15.70 8.98
CA GLY A 71 9.95 15.98 9.04
C GLY A 71 9.16 15.73 7.75
N ALA A 72 9.80 15.33 6.64
CA ALA A 72 9.12 15.04 5.39
C ALA A 72 9.01 13.54 5.13
N PHE A 73 7.82 13.08 4.72
CA PHE A 73 7.53 11.71 4.32
C PHE A 73 7.07 11.67 2.87
N LEU A 74 7.56 10.70 2.13
CA LEU A 74 7.10 10.43 0.77
C LEU A 74 6.08 9.31 0.80
N ALA A 75 4.95 9.52 0.18
CA ALA A 75 3.88 8.55 0.08
C ALA A 75 3.50 8.29 -1.36
N SER A 76 3.06 7.09 -1.68
CA SER A 76 2.46 6.77 -2.97
C SER A 76 1.38 5.71 -2.82
N GLY A 77 0.53 5.58 -3.81
CA GLY A 77 -0.48 4.53 -3.82
C GLY A 77 -1.86 5.04 -4.23
N SER A 78 -2.86 4.58 -3.52
CA SER A 78 -4.24 4.93 -3.80
C SER A 78 -4.59 6.32 -3.30
N ASN A 79 -5.61 6.91 -3.89
CA ASN A 79 -6.11 8.23 -3.53
C ASN A 79 -7.41 8.15 -2.73
N ASP A 80 -7.56 9.12 -1.83
CA ASP A 80 -8.84 9.42 -1.18
C ASP A 80 -8.92 10.92 -0.86
N PRO A 81 -10.08 11.59 -1.08
CA PRO A 81 -10.23 13.02 -0.80
C PRO A 81 -9.90 13.44 0.64
N ILE A 82 -10.08 12.55 1.63
CA ILE A 82 -9.78 12.92 3.02
C ILE A 82 -8.29 12.92 3.35
N LEU A 83 -7.42 12.32 2.51
CA LEU A 83 -5.98 12.45 2.68
C LEU A 83 -5.53 13.91 2.55
N ASP A 84 -6.07 14.65 1.57
CA ASP A 84 -5.77 16.07 1.38
C ASP A 84 -6.21 16.91 2.59
N MET A 85 -7.36 16.54 3.18
CA MET A 85 -7.82 17.16 4.43
C MET A 85 -6.90 16.83 5.59
N LEU A 86 -6.46 15.57 5.74
CA LEU A 86 -5.49 15.16 6.77
C LEU A 86 -4.18 15.95 6.64
N HIS A 87 -3.66 16.11 5.42
CA HIS A 87 -2.45 16.90 5.17
C HIS A 87 -2.64 18.36 5.61
N THR A 88 -3.81 18.95 5.35
CA THR A 88 -4.14 20.33 5.77
C THR A 88 -4.18 20.45 7.30
N TYR A 89 -4.83 19.50 7.97
CA TYR A 89 -4.88 19.48 9.44
C TYR A 89 -3.50 19.23 10.05
N MET A 90 -2.71 18.36 9.44
CA MET A 90 -1.34 18.09 9.85
C MET A 90 -0.49 19.37 9.77
N LYS A 91 -0.57 20.12 8.66
CA LYS A 91 0.14 21.38 8.52
C LYS A 91 -0.27 22.44 9.56
N LYS A 92 -1.55 22.45 9.95
CA LYS A 92 -2.08 23.37 10.95
C LYS A 92 -1.59 23.03 12.37
N SER A 93 -1.59 21.74 12.74
CA SER A 93 -1.30 21.28 14.11
C SER A 93 0.16 20.92 14.34
N TYR A 94 0.86 20.47 13.30
CA TYR A 94 2.25 19.99 13.32
C TYR A 94 3.00 20.55 12.10
N PRO A 95 3.29 21.85 12.06
CA PRO A 95 3.82 22.55 10.89
C PRO A 95 5.20 22.07 10.43
N GLU A 96 5.93 21.34 11.30
CA GLU A 96 7.23 20.74 11.01
C GLU A 96 7.14 19.44 10.19
N PHE A 97 5.94 18.82 10.07
CA PHE A 97 5.78 17.56 9.34
C PHE A 97 5.03 17.75 8.02
N TYR A 98 5.49 17.03 7.00
CA TYR A 98 4.92 17.03 5.66
C TYR A 98 4.78 15.61 5.14
N ILE A 99 3.70 15.34 4.41
CA ILE A 99 3.54 14.13 3.62
C ILE A 99 3.32 14.53 2.17
N PHE A 100 4.25 14.18 1.30
CA PHE A 100 4.14 14.36 -0.14
C PHE A 100 3.62 13.07 -0.76
N SER A 101 2.47 13.12 -1.42
CA SER A 101 1.79 11.94 -1.91
C SER A 101 1.63 11.95 -3.43
N ALA A 102 1.90 10.80 -4.06
CA ALA A 102 1.66 10.57 -5.49
C ALA A 102 0.58 9.49 -5.69
N ASN A 103 -0.36 9.75 -6.61
CA ASN A 103 -1.46 8.84 -6.92
C ASN A 103 -1.01 7.83 -7.98
N THR A 104 -0.53 6.65 -7.56
CA THR A 104 0.03 5.61 -8.44
C THR A 104 -0.80 4.32 -8.46
N GLY A 105 -1.79 4.21 -7.57
CA GLY A 105 -2.54 2.98 -7.31
C GLY A 105 -1.86 2.09 -6.27
N SER A 106 -2.66 1.23 -5.63
CA SER A 106 -2.23 0.42 -4.48
C SER A 106 -1.03 -0.46 -4.77
N THR A 107 -1.01 -1.13 -5.91
CA THR A 107 0.08 -2.05 -6.30
C THR A 107 1.41 -1.32 -6.48
N ASP A 108 1.41 -0.21 -7.21
CA ASP A 108 2.63 0.55 -7.47
C ASP A 108 3.09 1.32 -6.23
N GLY A 109 2.16 1.71 -5.35
CA GLY A 109 2.49 2.21 -4.03
C GLY A 109 3.30 1.20 -3.20
N LEU A 110 2.87 -0.07 -3.16
CA LEU A 110 3.60 -1.14 -2.47
C LEU A 110 4.96 -1.42 -3.11
N LYS A 111 5.04 -1.42 -4.45
CA LYS A 111 6.33 -1.56 -5.16
C LYS A 111 7.29 -0.40 -4.84
N ALA A 112 6.79 0.85 -4.84
CA ALA A 112 7.58 2.03 -4.49
C ALA A 112 8.10 1.96 -3.05
N LEU A 113 7.25 1.54 -2.10
CA LEU A 113 7.66 1.27 -0.73
C LEU A 113 8.74 0.19 -0.66
N ASN A 114 8.60 -0.92 -1.39
CA ASN A 114 9.60 -1.99 -1.45
C ASN A 114 10.95 -1.50 -1.97
N MET A 115 10.95 -0.70 -3.03
CA MET A 115 12.15 -0.11 -3.63
C MET A 115 12.75 1.03 -2.78
N GLY A 116 12.03 1.49 -1.73
CA GLY A 116 12.47 2.61 -0.88
C GLY A 116 12.35 3.98 -1.53
N TYR A 117 11.52 4.10 -2.53
CA TYR A 117 11.20 5.39 -3.14
C TYR A 117 10.23 6.19 -2.27
N THR A 118 9.42 5.52 -1.46
CA THR A 118 8.48 6.12 -0.53
C THR A 118 8.61 5.52 0.86
N ASP A 119 8.16 6.26 1.86
CA ASP A 119 8.10 5.87 3.27
C ASP A 119 6.76 5.21 3.60
N ILE A 120 5.72 5.55 2.83
CA ILE A 120 4.33 5.15 3.04
C ILE A 120 3.74 4.65 1.72
N ALA A 121 2.94 3.57 1.79
CA ALA A 121 2.05 3.16 0.72
C ALA A 121 0.59 3.25 1.19
N TRP A 122 -0.27 3.95 0.41
CA TRP A 122 -1.72 3.93 0.58
C TRP A 122 -2.31 2.77 -0.21
N SER A 123 -3.06 1.89 0.43
CA SER A 123 -3.53 0.68 -0.23
C SER A 123 -4.92 0.23 0.22
N HIS A 124 -5.65 -0.43 -0.71
CA HIS A 124 -6.94 -1.08 -0.49
C HIS A 124 -7.09 -2.32 -1.39
N LEU A 125 -6.03 -3.14 -1.49
CA LEU A 125 -6.05 -4.35 -2.30
C LEU A 125 -6.93 -5.42 -1.65
N PHE A 126 -7.98 -5.83 -2.33
CA PHE A 126 -8.88 -6.88 -1.88
C PHE A 126 -8.43 -8.25 -2.38
N ASP A 127 -8.32 -9.23 -1.49
CA ASP A 127 -8.13 -10.64 -1.84
C ASP A 127 -9.47 -11.40 -1.72
N PRO A 128 -10.07 -11.79 -2.84
CA PRO A 128 -11.34 -12.52 -2.82
C PRO A 128 -11.27 -13.92 -2.20
N LYS A 129 -10.07 -14.50 -2.07
CA LYS A 129 -9.87 -15.84 -1.50
C LYS A 129 -9.96 -15.83 0.01
N THR A 130 -9.35 -14.84 0.63
CA THR A 130 -9.32 -14.69 2.09
C THR A 130 -10.39 -13.74 2.61
N ASN A 131 -11.00 -12.95 1.72
CA ASN A 131 -11.90 -11.84 2.05
C ASN A 131 -11.21 -10.76 2.92
N GLU A 132 -9.91 -10.58 2.73
CA GLU A 132 -9.08 -9.63 3.47
C GLU A 132 -8.50 -8.56 2.57
N TYR A 133 -8.15 -7.43 3.17
CA TYR A 133 -7.48 -6.33 2.48
C TYR A 133 -5.99 -6.32 2.80
N ASN A 134 -5.17 -5.97 1.80
CA ASN A 134 -3.75 -5.64 1.88
C ASN A 134 -2.83 -6.72 2.45
N ILE A 135 -3.17 -7.34 3.59
CA ILE A 135 -2.32 -8.31 4.31
C ILE A 135 -1.88 -9.49 3.44
N PRO A 136 -2.77 -10.14 2.64
CA PRO A 136 -2.38 -11.26 1.78
C PRO A 136 -1.32 -10.93 0.74
N PHE A 137 -1.20 -9.66 0.38
CA PHE A 137 -0.28 -9.20 -0.66
C PHE A 137 1.11 -8.81 -0.15
N LEU A 138 1.28 -8.69 1.18
CA LEU A 138 2.54 -8.21 1.78
C LEU A 138 3.73 -9.11 1.50
N SER A 139 3.54 -10.44 1.50
CA SER A 139 4.62 -11.39 1.18
C SER A 139 5.10 -11.26 -0.27
N THR A 140 4.21 -10.91 -1.19
CA THR A 140 4.52 -10.74 -2.61
C THR A 140 5.20 -9.41 -2.88
N TYR A 141 4.67 -8.31 -2.34
CA TYR A 141 5.16 -6.96 -2.67
C TYR A 141 6.25 -6.46 -1.72
N LEU A 142 6.30 -6.96 -0.48
CA LEU A 142 7.24 -6.53 0.57
C LEU A 142 7.98 -7.72 1.21
N PRO A 143 8.62 -8.61 0.41
CA PRO A 143 9.15 -9.89 0.91
C PRO A 143 10.25 -9.71 1.96
N GLN A 144 11.09 -8.67 1.85
CA GLN A 144 12.24 -8.41 2.71
C GLN A 144 12.01 -7.26 3.71
N ARG A 145 10.81 -6.68 3.73
CA ARG A 145 10.47 -5.57 4.61
C ARG A 145 9.82 -6.09 5.90
N LYS A 146 9.79 -5.24 6.91
CA LYS A 146 8.99 -5.43 8.13
C LYS A 146 7.76 -4.52 8.10
N PRO A 147 6.75 -4.85 7.28
CA PRO A 147 5.60 -3.98 7.11
C PRO A 147 4.74 -3.95 8.35
N VAL A 148 4.23 -2.76 8.63
CA VAL A 148 3.11 -2.47 9.53
C VAL A 148 1.95 -2.01 8.67
N VAL A 149 0.76 -2.55 8.91
CA VAL A 149 -0.50 -2.14 8.28
C VAL A 149 -1.33 -1.42 9.33
N VAL A 150 -1.65 -0.16 9.09
CA VAL A 150 -2.48 0.66 9.97
C VAL A 150 -3.77 1.00 9.23
N ASN A 151 -4.92 0.64 9.80
CA ASN A 151 -6.20 1.05 9.22
C ASN A 151 -6.39 2.56 9.36
N LEU A 152 -6.73 3.22 8.26
CA LEU A 152 -7.12 4.62 8.30
C LEU A 152 -8.64 4.77 8.46
N PHE A 153 -9.40 4.07 7.63
CA PHE A 153 -10.86 4.07 7.65
C PHE A 153 -11.40 2.95 6.76
N LEU A 154 -12.67 2.61 6.94
CA LEU A 154 -13.45 1.92 5.92
C LEU A 154 -14.24 2.94 5.11
N ARG A 155 -14.44 2.67 3.82
CA ARG A 155 -15.21 3.53 2.90
C ARG A 155 -16.03 2.70 1.93
N ASP A 156 -17.16 3.25 1.48
CA ASP A 156 -18.01 2.58 0.52
C ASP A 156 -17.53 2.83 -0.91
N LEU A 157 -17.37 1.74 -1.66
CA LEU A 157 -17.05 1.71 -3.08
C LEU A 157 -18.28 1.22 -3.86
N GLY A 158 -18.57 1.85 -4.99
CA GLY A 158 -19.73 1.50 -5.79
C GLY A 158 -19.68 2.06 -7.21
N PHE A 159 -20.72 1.75 -7.97
CA PHE A 159 -20.92 2.39 -9.25
C PHE A 159 -21.38 3.83 -9.05
N VAL A 160 -20.66 4.76 -9.64
CA VAL A 160 -21.11 6.14 -9.88
C VAL A 160 -21.67 6.18 -11.29
N VAL A 161 -22.87 6.68 -11.44
CA VAL A 161 -23.59 6.64 -12.71
C VAL A 161 -24.07 8.03 -13.13
N ALA A 162 -24.36 8.20 -14.41
CA ALA A 162 -24.92 9.43 -14.94
C ALA A 162 -26.23 9.82 -14.22
N ALA A 163 -26.52 11.12 -14.17
CA ALA A 163 -27.70 11.67 -13.49
C ALA A 163 -28.97 10.92 -13.89
N LYS A 164 -29.80 10.55 -12.89
CA LYS A 164 -31.02 9.76 -13.03
C LYS A 164 -30.82 8.31 -13.53
N ASN A 165 -29.56 7.84 -13.68
CA ASN A 165 -29.23 6.49 -14.13
C ASN A 165 -30.05 6.02 -15.38
N PRO A 166 -29.95 6.71 -16.53
CA PRO A 166 -30.82 6.48 -17.67
C PRO A 166 -30.66 5.09 -18.30
N LEU A 167 -29.54 4.42 -18.04
CA LEU A 167 -29.23 3.07 -18.53
C LEU A 167 -29.60 1.98 -17.52
N ASN A 168 -30.22 2.36 -16.39
CA ASN A 168 -30.68 1.46 -15.34
C ASN A 168 -29.58 0.48 -14.87
N ILE A 169 -28.35 1.00 -14.67
CA ILE A 169 -27.23 0.22 -14.14
C ILE A 169 -27.56 -0.22 -12.72
N ARG A 170 -27.39 -1.51 -12.41
CA ARG A 170 -27.63 -2.11 -11.09
C ARG A 170 -26.49 -3.00 -10.64
N GLY A 171 -25.68 -3.53 -11.56
CA GLY A 171 -24.61 -4.48 -11.26
C GLY A 171 -23.57 -4.58 -12.37
N PHE A 172 -22.64 -5.48 -12.18
CA PHE A 172 -21.54 -5.71 -13.13
C PHE A 172 -22.03 -6.27 -14.47
N GLU A 173 -23.13 -7.02 -14.47
CA GLU A 173 -23.73 -7.59 -15.68
C GLU A 173 -24.14 -6.51 -16.69
N ASP A 174 -24.59 -5.36 -16.18
CA ASP A 174 -25.03 -4.25 -17.00
C ASP A 174 -23.90 -3.60 -17.79
N LEU A 175 -22.64 -3.74 -17.33
CA LEU A 175 -21.48 -3.19 -18.02
C LEU A 175 -21.24 -3.85 -19.40
N ALA A 176 -21.76 -5.07 -19.62
CA ALA A 176 -21.65 -5.77 -20.90
C ALA A 176 -22.66 -5.29 -21.97
N GLN A 177 -23.56 -4.37 -21.63
CA GLN A 177 -24.49 -3.79 -22.59
C GLN A 177 -23.73 -2.85 -23.54
N LYS A 178 -23.85 -3.06 -24.88
CA LYS A 178 -23.14 -2.28 -25.91
C LYS A 178 -23.29 -0.77 -25.80
N LYS A 179 -24.44 -0.29 -25.30
CA LYS A 179 -24.74 1.14 -25.14
C LYS A 179 -24.09 1.78 -23.91
N VAL A 180 -23.61 0.99 -22.96
CA VAL A 180 -22.98 1.47 -21.71
C VAL A 180 -21.54 1.85 -21.99
N ARG A 181 -21.18 3.08 -21.70
CA ARG A 181 -19.79 3.57 -21.75
C ARG A 181 -19.23 3.56 -20.33
N PHE A 182 -18.25 2.70 -20.11
CA PHE A 182 -17.58 2.54 -18.83
C PHE A 182 -16.28 3.36 -18.80
N ILE A 183 -15.96 3.95 -17.66
CA ILE A 183 -14.62 4.50 -17.38
C ILE A 183 -13.96 3.66 -16.29
N ASN A 184 -12.76 3.20 -16.54
CA ASN A 184 -12.04 2.31 -15.65
C ASN A 184 -10.98 3.03 -14.84
N ARG A 185 -10.52 2.38 -13.79
CA ARG A 185 -9.33 2.78 -13.08
C ARG A 185 -8.11 2.09 -13.69
N GLN A 186 -6.95 2.73 -13.54
CA GLN A 186 -5.68 2.21 -14.05
C GLN A 186 -5.39 0.79 -13.57
N ASN A 187 -4.66 0.04 -14.39
CA ASN A 187 -4.20 -1.29 -14.04
C ASN A 187 -3.40 -1.28 -12.71
N GLY A 188 -3.60 -2.28 -11.85
CA GLY A 188 -2.97 -2.35 -10.52
C GLY A 188 -3.64 -1.51 -9.43
N SER A 189 -4.70 -0.74 -9.73
CA SER A 189 -5.54 -0.16 -8.68
C SER A 189 -6.41 -1.23 -8.02
N GLY A 190 -6.68 -1.09 -6.72
CA GLY A 190 -7.58 -2.00 -6.01
C GLY A 190 -8.97 -2.10 -6.64
N THR A 191 -9.50 -0.97 -7.14
CA THR A 191 -10.79 -0.92 -7.86
C THR A 191 -10.76 -1.71 -9.15
N ARG A 192 -9.66 -1.65 -9.93
CA ARG A 192 -9.52 -2.45 -11.16
C ARG A 192 -9.45 -3.95 -10.84
N ILE A 193 -8.71 -4.33 -9.82
CA ILE A 193 -8.61 -5.72 -9.36
C ILE A 193 -10.00 -6.24 -8.93
N LEU A 194 -10.78 -5.43 -8.23
CA LEU A 194 -12.15 -5.76 -7.85
C LEU A 194 -13.05 -5.96 -9.07
N LEU A 195 -13.01 -5.05 -10.05
CA LEU A 195 -13.75 -5.17 -11.32
C LEU A 195 -13.41 -6.47 -12.02
N ASP A 196 -12.12 -6.75 -12.24
CA ASP A 196 -11.64 -7.92 -12.96
C ASP A 196 -12.05 -9.22 -12.27
N HIS A 197 -12.04 -9.23 -10.92
CA HIS A 197 -12.58 -10.35 -10.15
C HIS A 197 -14.07 -10.60 -10.44
N HIS A 198 -14.90 -9.56 -10.41
CA HIS A 198 -16.33 -9.69 -10.66
C HIS A 198 -16.62 -10.09 -12.10
N LEU A 199 -15.96 -9.50 -13.09
CA LEU A 199 -16.12 -9.88 -14.50
C LEU A 199 -15.76 -11.37 -14.71
N LYS A 200 -14.65 -11.83 -14.12
CA LYS A 200 -14.26 -13.24 -14.18
C LYS A 200 -15.31 -14.16 -13.56
N ARG A 201 -15.81 -13.82 -12.37
CA ARG A 201 -16.86 -14.60 -11.68
C ARG A 201 -18.13 -14.71 -12.49
N LEU A 202 -18.51 -13.63 -13.18
CA LEU A 202 -19.70 -13.56 -14.03
C LEU A 202 -19.46 -14.10 -15.46
N ARG A 203 -18.23 -14.55 -15.77
CA ARG A 203 -17.81 -15.01 -17.09
C ARG A 203 -18.03 -13.95 -18.18
N ILE A 204 -17.87 -12.68 -17.83
CA ILE A 204 -17.93 -11.56 -18.75
C ILE A 204 -16.52 -11.28 -19.26
N SER A 205 -16.33 -11.39 -20.60
CA SER A 205 -15.04 -10.99 -21.19
C SER A 205 -14.85 -9.48 -21.05
N PRO A 206 -13.65 -9.00 -20.64
CA PRO A 206 -13.32 -7.56 -20.64
C PRO A 206 -13.63 -6.85 -21.97
N SER A 207 -13.46 -7.54 -23.08
CA SER A 207 -13.77 -7.02 -24.42
C SER A 207 -15.25 -6.68 -24.67
N LYS A 208 -16.15 -7.18 -23.82
CA LYS A 208 -17.60 -6.83 -23.87
C LYS A 208 -17.92 -5.54 -23.10
N VAL A 209 -16.99 -5.05 -22.28
CA VAL A 209 -17.18 -3.81 -21.52
C VAL A 209 -16.64 -2.65 -22.35
N ASN A 210 -17.54 -1.86 -22.92
CA ASN A 210 -17.15 -0.71 -23.74
C ASN A 210 -16.51 0.37 -22.86
N GLY A 211 -15.22 0.63 -23.05
CA GLY A 211 -14.42 1.54 -22.23
C GLY A 211 -13.56 0.84 -21.16
N TYR A 212 -13.48 -0.51 -21.18
CA TYR A 212 -12.61 -1.24 -20.25
C TYR A 212 -11.15 -0.79 -20.29
N GLU A 213 -10.62 -0.42 -21.46
CA GLU A 213 -9.25 0.07 -21.65
C GLU A 213 -9.12 1.59 -21.47
N LYS A 214 -10.22 2.31 -21.22
CA LYS A 214 -10.18 3.75 -20.90
C LYS A 214 -9.91 3.91 -19.42
N GLU A 215 -8.75 4.42 -19.06
CA GLU A 215 -8.26 4.47 -17.70
C GLU A 215 -8.11 5.90 -17.17
N VAL A 216 -8.42 6.07 -15.89
CA VAL A 216 -8.15 7.27 -15.10
C VAL A 216 -7.49 6.90 -13.77
N TYR A 217 -6.77 7.85 -13.17
CA TYR A 217 -5.88 7.57 -12.03
C TYR A 217 -6.50 7.85 -10.66
N THR A 218 -7.60 8.60 -10.60
CA THR A 218 -8.27 8.93 -9.34
C THR A 218 -9.75 8.60 -9.38
N HIS A 219 -10.36 8.44 -8.21
CA HIS A 219 -11.81 8.29 -8.10
C HIS A 219 -12.54 9.56 -8.57
N PHE A 220 -11.91 10.73 -8.37
CA PHE A 220 -12.47 12.01 -8.78
C PHE A 220 -12.57 12.11 -10.31
N GLU A 221 -11.54 11.68 -11.04
CA GLU A 221 -11.55 11.64 -12.52
C GLU A 221 -12.63 10.70 -13.07
N VAL A 222 -12.95 9.59 -12.36
CA VAL A 222 -14.12 8.76 -12.73
C VAL A 222 -15.40 9.59 -12.71
N GLY A 223 -15.63 10.34 -11.65
CA GLY A 223 -16.81 11.20 -11.54
C GLY A 223 -16.82 12.33 -12.57
N LEU A 224 -15.66 12.93 -12.86
CA LEU A 224 -15.54 13.96 -13.90
C LEU A 224 -15.86 13.41 -15.29
N SER A 225 -15.38 12.22 -15.64
CA SER A 225 -15.68 11.58 -16.93
C SER A 225 -17.18 11.30 -17.11
N ILE A 226 -17.90 11.08 -16.00
CA ILE A 226 -19.36 10.92 -16.03
C ILE A 226 -20.06 12.27 -16.19
N LEU A 227 -19.62 13.30 -15.46
CA LEU A 227 -20.16 14.65 -15.57
C LEU A 227 -19.95 15.26 -16.96
N SER A 228 -18.79 15.04 -17.57
CA SER A 228 -18.47 15.49 -18.93
C SER A 228 -19.16 14.67 -20.02
N LYS A 229 -19.93 13.63 -19.64
CA LYS A 229 -20.62 12.70 -20.55
C LYS A 229 -19.67 11.89 -21.44
N GLU A 230 -18.43 11.71 -21.04
CA GLU A 230 -17.46 10.81 -21.69
C GLU A 230 -17.77 9.34 -21.35
N ALA A 231 -18.32 9.12 -20.14
CA ALA A 231 -18.76 7.82 -19.65
C ALA A 231 -20.16 7.91 -19.05
N ASP A 232 -20.81 6.77 -18.92
CA ASP A 232 -22.14 6.64 -18.31
C ASP A 232 -22.05 6.06 -16.90
N VAL A 233 -20.95 5.32 -16.62
CA VAL A 233 -20.71 4.62 -15.35
C VAL A 233 -19.21 4.38 -15.13
N GLY A 234 -18.80 4.39 -13.87
CA GLY A 234 -17.50 3.96 -13.41
C GLY A 234 -17.57 3.53 -11.95
N ILE A 235 -16.49 2.97 -11.42
CA ILE A 235 -16.43 2.56 -10.02
C ILE A 235 -15.59 3.59 -9.24
N ALA A 236 -16.22 4.21 -8.22
CA ALA A 236 -15.58 5.19 -7.36
C ALA A 236 -16.15 5.13 -5.94
N THR A 237 -15.59 5.94 -5.04
CA THR A 237 -16.06 6.06 -3.66
C THR A 237 -17.34 6.88 -3.59
N ILE A 238 -18.18 6.60 -2.60
CA ILE A 238 -19.41 7.38 -2.37
C ILE A 238 -19.12 8.85 -2.08
N ALA A 239 -17.95 9.16 -1.50
CA ALA A 239 -17.51 10.54 -1.26
C ALA A 239 -17.45 11.34 -2.56
N VAL A 240 -16.89 10.76 -3.63
CA VAL A 240 -16.84 11.38 -4.96
C VAL A 240 -18.25 11.56 -5.54
N SER A 241 -19.10 10.53 -5.42
CA SER A 241 -20.50 10.62 -5.83
C SER A 241 -21.22 11.81 -5.18
N LYS A 242 -21.08 11.95 -3.85
CA LYS A 242 -21.68 13.05 -3.09
C LYS A 242 -21.14 14.43 -3.47
N LEU A 243 -19.80 14.54 -3.60
CA LEU A 243 -19.14 15.80 -3.97
C LEU A 243 -19.59 16.31 -5.35
N LEU A 244 -19.86 15.38 -6.27
CA LEU A 244 -20.23 15.71 -7.65
C LEU A 244 -21.75 15.64 -7.91
N GLY A 245 -22.56 15.30 -6.90
CA GLY A 245 -24.01 15.19 -7.04
C GLY A 245 -24.47 14.06 -7.98
N LEU A 246 -23.67 13.00 -8.12
CA LEU A 246 -23.95 11.86 -8.99
C LEU A 246 -24.65 10.73 -8.20
N PRO A 247 -25.54 9.93 -8.81
CA PRO A 247 -26.11 8.77 -8.16
C PRO A 247 -25.06 7.68 -7.89
N PHE A 248 -25.25 6.95 -6.78
CA PHE A 248 -24.35 5.91 -6.31
C PHE A 248 -25.09 4.58 -6.10
N ILE A 249 -24.46 3.48 -6.53
CA ILE A 249 -24.97 2.12 -6.34
C ILE A 249 -23.87 1.35 -5.59
N PRO A 250 -24.09 0.95 -4.33
CA PRO A 250 -23.05 0.35 -3.51
C PRO A 250 -22.63 -1.02 -4.03
N ILE A 251 -21.33 -1.33 -3.93
CA ILE A 251 -20.75 -2.63 -4.26
C ILE A 251 -20.17 -3.28 -3.01
N ILE A 252 -19.26 -2.60 -2.32
CA ILE A 252 -18.54 -3.14 -1.17
C ILE A 252 -18.05 -2.01 -0.27
N GLN A 253 -17.88 -2.32 1.01
CA GLN A 253 -17.11 -1.49 1.92
C GLN A 253 -15.66 -1.99 1.92
N GLU A 254 -14.70 -1.10 1.68
CA GLU A 254 -13.27 -1.43 1.59
C GLU A 254 -12.44 -0.81 2.71
N SER A 255 -11.39 -1.54 3.12
CA SER A 255 -10.39 -1.03 4.06
C SER A 255 -9.35 -0.20 3.32
N PHE A 256 -9.18 1.05 3.72
CA PHE A 256 -8.13 1.92 3.23
C PHE A 256 -7.04 2.03 4.30
N ASP A 257 -5.86 1.53 3.98
CA ASP A 257 -4.80 1.34 4.96
C ASP A 257 -3.52 2.09 4.59
N MET A 258 -2.78 2.48 5.62
CA MET A 258 -1.41 2.97 5.56
C MET A 258 -0.47 1.79 5.78
N ILE A 259 0.46 1.57 4.84
CA ILE A 259 1.47 0.51 4.92
C ILE A 259 2.84 1.16 4.90
N LEU A 260 3.67 0.81 5.86
CA LEU A 260 5.01 1.40 6.07
C LEU A 260 5.93 0.41 6.79
N ASP A 261 7.22 0.71 6.83
CA ASP A 261 8.16 -0.08 7.63
C ASP A 261 7.97 0.17 9.13
N GLN A 262 8.25 -0.84 9.95
CA GLN A 262 8.14 -0.76 11.41
C GLN A 262 8.94 0.41 12.00
N SER A 263 10.12 0.72 11.47
CA SER A 263 10.91 1.86 11.92
C SER A 263 10.23 3.21 11.63
N THR A 264 9.59 3.34 10.47
CA THR A 264 8.86 4.54 10.07
C THR A 264 7.60 4.73 10.90
N PHE A 265 6.93 3.63 11.30
CA PHE A 265 5.73 3.71 12.14
C PHE A 265 5.96 4.48 13.44
N PHE A 266 7.13 4.35 14.07
CA PHE A 266 7.45 5.03 15.33
C PHE A 266 7.96 6.47 15.15
N GLU A 267 8.07 6.99 13.93
CA GLU A 267 8.46 8.37 13.71
C GLU A 267 7.36 9.34 14.16
N LYS A 268 7.76 10.46 14.79
CA LYS A 268 6.85 11.45 15.38
C LYS A 268 5.80 11.96 14.39
N GLY A 269 6.18 12.21 13.14
CA GLY A 269 5.26 12.69 12.11
C GLY A 269 4.17 11.67 11.75
N ILE A 270 4.47 10.37 11.78
CA ILE A 270 3.47 9.32 11.56
C ILE A 270 2.51 9.23 12.75
N GLN A 271 3.02 9.34 13.98
CA GLN A 271 2.17 9.34 15.17
C GLN A 271 1.27 10.59 15.20
N ALA A 272 1.78 11.76 14.82
CA ALA A 272 1.01 12.99 14.65
C ALA A 272 -0.11 12.84 13.60
N PHE A 273 0.18 12.19 12.47
CA PHE A 273 -0.82 11.88 11.45
C PHE A 273 -1.96 11.00 11.99
N ILE A 274 -1.61 9.95 12.75
CA ILE A 274 -2.60 9.05 13.37
C ILE A 274 -3.41 9.78 14.44
N GLU A 275 -2.80 10.69 15.20
CA GLU A 275 -3.48 11.51 16.19
C GLU A 275 -4.53 12.42 15.53
N ILE A 276 -4.17 13.12 14.45
CA ILE A 276 -5.10 13.95 13.68
C ILE A 276 -6.24 13.12 13.12
N LEU A 277 -5.95 11.97 12.53
CA LEU A 277 -6.95 11.04 11.99
C LEU A 277 -7.99 10.64 13.07
N ASN A 278 -7.55 10.55 14.34
CA ASN A 278 -8.40 10.20 15.48
C ASN A 278 -9.03 11.42 16.18
N SER A 279 -8.67 12.64 15.80
CA SER A 279 -9.20 13.84 16.42
C SER A 279 -10.69 14.05 16.12
N GLN A 280 -11.44 14.53 17.11
CA GLN A 280 -12.87 14.80 16.95
C GLN A 280 -13.12 15.92 15.92
N GLU A 281 -12.25 16.92 15.86
CA GLU A 281 -12.35 18.03 14.90
C GLU A 281 -12.31 17.51 13.46
N PHE A 282 -11.33 16.64 13.14
CA PHE A 282 -11.18 16.02 11.82
C PHE A 282 -12.40 15.14 11.49
N ARG A 283 -12.80 14.27 12.42
CA ARG A 283 -13.94 13.35 12.22
C ARG A 283 -15.23 14.08 11.96
N ASN A 284 -15.56 15.11 12.74
CA ASN A 284 -16.74 15.94 12.53
C ASN A 284 -16.75 16.62 11.17
N ARG A 285 -15.59 17.00 10.67
CA ARG A 285 -15.46 17.61 9.33
C ARG A 285 -15.72 16.61 8.23
N VAL A 286 -15.16 15.40 8.37
CA VAL A 286 -15.29 14.31 7.38
C VAL A 286 -16.69 13.70 7.38
N GLU A 287 -17.36 13.67 8.53
CA GLU A 287 -18.73 13.14 8.66
C GLU A 287 -19.71 13.79 7.66
N ARG A 288 -19.51 15.07 7.34
CA ARG A 288 -20.29 15.78 6.33
C ARG A 288 -20.13 15.23 4.91
N LEU A 289 -19.02 14.60 4.60
CA LEU A 289 -18.81 13.89 3.34
C LEU A 289 -19.56 12.55 3.33
N GLY A 290 -19.85 12.01 4.52
CA GLY A 290 -20.58 10.76 4.78
C GLY A 290 -19.86 9.53 4.26
N SER A 291 -20.07 8.39 4.96
CA SER A 291 -19.64 7.06 4.51
C SER A 291 -18.17 6.69 4.78
N TYR A 292 -17.56 7.29 5.78
CA TYR A 292 -16.31 6.79 6.35
C TYR A 292 -16.59 6.19 7.74
N ASP A 293 -16.10 4.96 7.96
CA ASP A 293 -16.14 4.32 9.26
C ASP A 293 -14.73 4.34 9.88
N PHE A 294 -14.59 5.04 11.00
CA PHE A 294 -13.34 5.22 11.73
C PHE A 294 -13.20 4.27 12.94
N LYS A 295 -14.04 3.24 13.07
CA LYS A 295 -14.04 2.33 14.23
C LYS A 295 -12.70 1.68 14.50
N ASN A 296 -11.94 1.37 13.45
CA ASN A 296 -10.61 0.76 13.53
C ASN A 296 -9.48 1.73 13.21
N SER A 297 -9.76 3.01 13.07
CA SER A 297 -8.80 4.04 12.66
C SER A 297 -7.61 4.11 13.61
N GLY A 298 -6.40 4.11 13.06
CA GLY A 298 -5.14 4.11 13.81
C GLY A 298 -4.74 2.74 14.40
N LYS A 299 -5.59 1.70 14.29
CA LYS A 299 -5.22 0.36 14.75
C LYS A 299 -4.23 -0.31 13.82
N VAL A 300 -3.22 -0.94 14.41
CA VAL A 300 -2.32 -1.83 13.70
C VAL A 300 -3.05 -3.15 13.43
N LEU A 301 -3.34 -3.41 12.15
CA LEU A 301 -3.99 -4.65 11.70
C LEU A 301 -2.98 -5.79 11.54
N TYR A 302 -1.73 -5.45 11.20
CA TYR A 302 -0.65 -6.40 10.97
C TYR A 302 0.71 -5.76 11.27
N SER A 303 1.59 -6.55 11.86
CA SER A 303 3.02 -6.22 12.00
C SER A 303 3.84 -7.50 11.86
N ARG A 304 4.81 -7.50 10.95
CA ARG A 304 5.75 -8.63 10.81
C ARG A 304 6.75 -8.60 11.96
N LYS A 305 6.84 -9.72 12.71
CA LYS A 305 7.82 -9.91 13.80
C LYS A 305 9.26 -10.03 13.29
#